data_ff6d24c64ff50d5d766af9c8e957276d
#
_entry.id   ff6d24c64ff50d5d766af9c8e957276d
#
_cell.length_a   1.000
_cell.length_b   1.000
_cell.length_c   1.000
_cell.angle_alpha   90.00
_cell.angle_beta   90.00
_cell.angle_gamma   90.00
#
_symmetry.space_group_name_H-M   'P 1'
#
loop_
_entity.id
_entity.type
_entity.pdbx_description
1 polymer ?
#
loop_
_entity_poly.entity_id
_entity_poly.type
_entity_poly.pdbx_seq_one_letter_code
_entity_poly.pdbx_strand_id
1 'polypeptide(L)'
;MPHRASPDLRFAVSRRQILVGAAAALGSGALAYPLRAAPLETKPRKQLLVFLLSGGASQLETWDPKPGTATGGPFRAIPTSLPGVHISELLPHTAKIMHRLAVVRSLDSKLAGHEPATYAMQAGRIVPGYPELGSAVAKLLERPEDVLPGHVVIHRTGTKGYTDLGGAGFLGAKYEPIRLIGNEPPKNLLRLPTVSETQSALIDRVRRSTDERYRQRRELGPSAAYATTYDQAKALMERREIFDLTKESTADVERYGKHEFGQNCLLARRLLMAGITSVKVTHFDWDSHQHNFHWQKVRCAEFDRTFATFIEDLAERGMLEHTHVLVTSEMGRTPQIDNLGGRGHWGKAWSVVMAGSGVKPGMVYGSTTDDGMEVKDDKISLGDLFHTNLSALGIDSSASYAIAGQTNPVADPAAKPVDALLA
;
A
#
# COMPACT_ATOMS: atom_id res chain seq x y z
N MET A 1 -1.85 -44.13 45.00
CA MET A 1 -2.48 -42.83 45.33
C MET A 1 -3.11 -42.32 44.04
N PRO A 2 -4.43 -42.08 44.00
CA PRO A 2 -5.15 -41.79 42.75
C PRO A 2 -5.10 -40.31 42.38
N HIS A 3 -4.95 -40.04 41.08
CA HIS A 3 -5.05 -38.72 40.45
C HIS A 3 -6.47 -38.14 40.62
N ARG A 4 -6.55 -36.92 41.15
CA ARG A 4 -7.79 -36.12 41.15
C ARG A 4 -7.99 -35.48 39.79
N ALA A 5 -9.10 -35.79 39.12
CA ALA A 5 -9.60 -35.11 37.95
C ALA A 5 -10.26 -33.78 38.34
N SER A 6 -9.97 -32.73 37.58
CA SER A 6 -10.64 -31.42 37.69
C SER A 6 -12.03 -31.49 37.04
N PRO A 7 -13.06 -30.81 37.54
CA PRO A 7 -14.38 -30.84 36.92
C PRO A 7 -14.47 -29.86 35.75
N ASP A 8 -14.79 -30.37 34.56
CA ASP A 8 -15.23 -29.63 33.40
C ASP A 8 -16.59 -28.94 33.67
N LEU A 9 -16.61 -27.63 33.84
CA LEU A 9 -17.82 -26.83 33.91
C LEU A 9 -18.30 -26.52 32.48
N ARG A 10 -19.08 -27.42 31.86
CA ARG A 10 -19.85 -27.16 30.66
C ARG A 10 -21.18 -26.53 31.01
N PHE A 11 -21.34 -25.23 30.81
CA PHE A 11 -22.63 -24.56 30.86
C PHE A 11 -23.40 -24.85 29.56
N ALA A 12 -24.24 -25.88 29.57
CA ALA A 12 -25.19 -26.17 28.51
C ALA A 12 -26.47 -25.36 28.76
N VAL A 13 -26.65 -24.24 28.10
CA VAL A 13 -27.92 -23.50 28.13
C VAL A 13 -28.92 -24.21 27.20
N SER A 14 -30.00 -24.76 27.75
CA SER A 14 -31.03 -25.47 26.96
C SER A 14 -31.92 -24.48 26.20
N ARG A 15 -32.41 -24.90 25.00
CA ARG A 15 -33.36 -24.11 24.18
C ARG A 15 -34.62 -23.68 24.94
N ARG A 16 -35.00 -24.43 25.98
CA ARG A 16 -36.17 -24.13 26.81
C ARG A 16 -35.91 -22.94 27.76
N GLN A 17 -34.68 -22.74 28.21
CA GLN A 17 -34.29 -21.59 29.07
C GLN A 17 -34.26 -20.27 28.27
N ILE A 18 -33.95 -20.31 26.99
CA ILE A 18 -33.99 -19.16 26.10
C ILE A 18 -35.46 -18.73 25.83
N LEU A 19 -36.39 -19.66 25.67
CA LEU A 19 -37.80 -19.37 25.43
C LEU A 19 -38.53 -18.85 26.67
N VAL A 20 -38.19 -19.28 27.86
CA VAL A 20 -38.76 -18.78 29.13
C VAL A 20 -38.30 -17.36 29.43
N GLY A 21 -37.04 -17.01 29.08
CA GLY A 21 -36.52 -15.64 29.21
C GLY A 21 -37.24 -14.62 28.30
N ALA A 22 -37.66 -15.05 27.11
CA ALA A 22 -38.38 -14.19 26.17
C ALA A 22 -39.88 -13.96 26.55
N ALA A 23 -40.51 -14.90 27.24
CA ALA A 23 -41.91 -14.79 27.63
C ALA A 23 -42.12 -13.93 28.90
N ALA A 24 -41.11 -13.79 29.77
CA ALA A 24 -41.20 -12.95 30.99
C ALA A 24 -41.04 -11.45 30.70
N ALA A 25 -40.60 -11.05 29.52
CA ALA A 25 -40.42 -9.65 29.12
C ALA A 25 -41.68 -9.00 28.59
N LEU A 26 -42.79 -9.72 28.37
CA LEU A 26 -44.04 -9.19 27.79
C LEU A 26 -45.10 -8.79 28.82
N GLY A 27 -44.81 -8.92 30.12
CA GLY A 27 -45.82 -8.74 31.17
C GLY A 27 -45.66 -7.53 32.11
N SER A 28 -44.60 -6.73 31.99
CA SER A 28 -44.44 -5.53 32.81
C SER A 28 -44.21 -4.30 31.90
N GLY A 29 -45.15 -3.36 31.96
CA GLY A 29 -45.10 -2.08 31.25
C GLY A 29 -43.98 -1.18 31.79
N ALA A 30 -42.72 -1.62 31.65
CA ALA A 30 -41.53 -0.82 31.85
C ALA A 30 -41.17 -0.17 30.51
N LEU A 31 -41.12 1.15 30.49
CA LEU A 31 -40.59 1.99 29.42
C LEU A 31 -39.30 1.37 28.90
N ALA A 32 -39.37 0.71 27.76
CA ALA A 32 -38.19 0.25 27.03
C ALA A 32 -37.46 1.49 26.53
N TYR A 33 -36.47 1.96 27.29
CA TYR A 33 -35.41 2.78 26.73
C TYR A 33 -34.75 1.94 25.64
N PRO A 34 -34.68 2.41 24.39
CA PRO A 34 -33.90 1.74 23.40
C PRO A 34 -32.47 1.74 23.93
N LEU A 35 -31.95 0.56 24.32
CA LEU A 35 -30.54 0.33 24.47
C LEU A 35 -29.95 0.58 23.08
N ARG A 36 -29.61 1.83 22.84
CA ARG A 36 -28.77 2.23 21.72
C ARG A 36 -27.44 1.55 22.03
N ALA A 37 -27.20 0.38 21.43
CA ALA A 37 -25.87 -0.21 21.43
C ALA A 37 -24.95 0.90 20.96
N ALA A 38 -24.08 1.38 21.84
CA ALA A 38 -23.01 2.26 21.44
C ALA A 38 -22.31 1.56 20.28
N PRO A 39 -22.04 2.26 19.15
CA PRO A 39 -21.24 1.65 18.10
C PRO A 39 -19.98 1.14 18.77
N LEU A 40 -19.69 -0.16 18.65
CA LEU A 40 -18.36 -0.66 18.95
C LEU A 40 -17.41 0.25 18.16
N GLU A 41 -16.63 1.07 18.83
CA GLU A 41 -15.57 1.87 18.21
C GLU A 41 -14.58 0.86 17.63
N THR A 42 -14.85 0.39 16.43
CA THR A 42 -13.89 -0.37 15.67
C THR A 42 -12.78 0.61 15.33
N LYS A 43 -11.58 0.39 15.88
CA LYS A 43 -10.39 1.19 15.53
C LYS A 43 -10.34 1.30 14.01
N PRO A 44 -10.14 2.51 13.47
CA PRO A 44 -10.02 2.71 12.03
C PRO A 44 -9.00 1.74 11.44
N ARG A 45 -9.28 1.26 10.25
CA ARG A 45 -8.42 0.30 9.56
C ARG A 45 -7.11 0.97 9.17
N LYS A 46 -5.99 0.38 9.54
CA LYS A 46 -4.70 0.78 8.99
C LYS A 46 -4.61 0.36 7.52
N GLN A 47 -4.08 1.24 6.67
CA GLN A 47 -3.98 1.06 5.23
C GLN A 47 -2.61 1.48 4.72
N LEU A 48 -2.21 0.91 3.59
CA LEU A 48 -0.98 1.25 2.88
C LEU A 48 -1.29 1.85 1.51
N LEU A 49 -0.68 2.99 1.20
CA LEU A 49 -0.63 3.58 -0.14
C LEU A 49 0.82 3.70 -0.60
N VAL A 50 1.15 3.11 -1.73
CA VAL A 50 2.48 3.22 -2.34
C VAL A 50 2.39 3.96 -3.65
N PHE A 51 3.18 5.02 -3.81
CA PHE A 51 3.49 5.64 -5.09
C PHE A 51 4.84 5.09 -5.57
N LEU A 52 4.82 4.31 -6.63
CA LEU A 52 6.04 3.80 -7.26
C LEU A 52 6.40 4.67 -8.46
N LEU A 53 7.47 5.44 -8.35
CA LEU A 53 8.03 6.26 -9.42
C LEU A 53 8.96 5.38 -10.28
N SER A 54 8.34 4.59 -11.16
CA SER A 54 9.02 3.52 -11.88
C SER A 54 9.96 4.05 -12.96
N GLY A 55 11.18 3.55 -12.92
CA GLY A 55 12.27 3.93 -13.80
C GLY A 55 13.45 4.58 -13.08
N GLY A 56 13.38 4.81 -11.77
CA GLY A 56 14.46 5.46 -11.03
C GLY A 56 14.34 6.98 -11.00
N ALA A 57 13.44 7.51 -10.16
CA ALA A 57 13.29 8.95 -9.98
C ALA A 57 14.58 9.56 -9.42
N SER A 58 15.03 10.65 -10.05
CA SER A 58 16.26 11.31 -9.62
C SER A 58 16.07 12.07 -8.31
N GLN A 59 16.84 11.70 -7.30
CA GLN A 59 16.88 12.39 -6.02
C GLN A 59 17.34 13.85 -6.14
N LEU A 60 18.22 14.15 -7.13
CA LEU A 60 18.76 15.49 -7.32
C LEU A 60 17.74 16.46 -7.95
N GLU A 61 16.86 15.98 -8.77
CA GLU A 61 15.79 16.77 -9.37
C GLU A 61 14.51 16.76 -8.52
N THR A 62 14.51 16.04 -7.37
CA THR A 62 13.34 15.94 -6.49
C THR A 62 13.65 16.35 -5.05
N TRP A 63 14.05 15.40 -4.21
CA TRP A 63 14.05 15.55 -2.76
C TRP A 63 15.37 16.03 -2.16
N ASP A 64 16.49 15.88 -2.88
CA ASP A 64 17.85 16.18 -2.41
C ASP A 64 18.66 16.97 -3.45
N PRO A 65 18.21 18.19 -3.84
CA PRO A 65 18.88 18.99 -4.85
C PRO A 65 20.26 19.46 -4.37
N LYS A 66 21.22 19.55 -5.30
CA LYS A 66 22.60 20.03 -5.09
C LYS A 66 22.90 21.26 -5.96
N PRO A 67 22.16 22.37 -5.83
CA PRO A 67 22.31 23.51 -6.70
C PRO A 67 23.72 24.11 -6.66
N GLY A 68 24.23 24.51 -7.82
CA GLY A 68 25.55 25.12 -7.94
C GLY A 68 26.73 24.16 -7.92
N THR A 69 26.50 22.82 -7.77
CA THR A 69 27.53 21.81 -7.91
C THR A 69 27.59 21.24 -9.32
N ALA A 70 28.68 20.58 -9.68
CA ALA A 70 28.81 19.91 -10.98
C ALA A 70 27.78 18.81 -11.22
N THR A 71 27.20 18.25 -10.16
CA THR A 71 26.20 17.18 -10.18
C THR A 71 24.76 17.68 -10.08
N GLY A 72 24.53 18.93 -9.63
CA GLY A 72 23.22 19.44 -9.26
C GLY A 72 22.27 19.75 -10.43
N GLY A 73 22.80 19.82 -11.66
CA GLY A 73 21.98 20.17 -12.81
C GLY A 73 21.48 21.63 -12.82
N PRO A 74 20.52 21.97 -13.67
CA PRO A 74 20.09 23.35 -13.91
C PRO A 74 19.01 23.85 -12.92
N PHE A 75 18.44 22.99 -12.09
CA PHE A 75 17.31 23.36 -11.24
C PHE A 75 17.73 23.95 -9.93
N ARG A 76 16.92 24.88 -9.42
CA ARG A 76 17.13 25.53 -8.13
C ARG A 76 16.54 24.68 -7.01
N ALA A 77 17.04 24.90 -5.81
CA ALA A 77 16.41 24.48 -4.58
C ALA A 77 15.47 25.59 -4.07
N ILE A 78 14.25 25.21 -3.66
CA ILE A 78 13.25 26.12 -3.10
C ILE A 78 13.02 25.80 -1.61
N PRO A 79 12.71 26.82 -0.79
CA PRO A 79 12.34 26.60 0.59
C PRO A 79 11.02 25.84 0.70
N THR A 80 10.86 25.09 1.78
CA THR A 80 9.65 24.32 2.07
C THR A 80 8.91 24.89 3.28
N SER A 81 7.78 24.28 3.65
CA SER A 81 7.08 24.59 4.90
C SER A 81 7.89 24.23 6.16
N LEU A 82 9.04 23.56 6.03
CA LEU A 82 9.97 23.28 7.12
C LEU A 82 11.14 24.26 7.05
N PRO A 83 11.40 25.07 8.10
CA PRO A 83 12.53 26.00 8.12
C PRO A 83 13.87 25.29 7.86
N GLY A 84 14.67 25.83 6.95
CA GLY A 84 15.99 25.30 6.60
C GLY A 84 15.98 24.10 5.64
N VAL A 85 14.83 23.55 5.33
CA VAL A 85 14.69 22.42 4.39
C VAL A 85 14.35 22.93 3.00
N HIS A 86 15.11 22.47 2.02
CA HIS A 86 14.93 22.79 0.61
C HIS A 86 14.75 21.52 -0.20
N ILE A 87 13.90 21.60 -1.23
CA ILE A 87 13.72 20.56 -2.27
C ILE A 87 13.78 21.21 -3.66
N SER A 88 13.75 20.41 -4.71
CA SER A 88 13.79 20.94 -6.08
C SER A 88 12.62 21.88 -6.38
N GLU A 89 12.88 22.94 -7.16
CA GLU A 89 11.85 23.84 -7.69
C GLU A 89 10.82 23.15 -8.57
N LEU A 90 11.06 21.91 -8.97
CA LEU A 90 10.10 21.08 -9.72
C LEU A 90 8.96 20.54 -8.83
N LEU A 91 9.05 20.70 -7.50
CA LEU A 91 8.08 20.20 -6.53
C LEU A 91 7.45 21.31 -5.66
N PRO A 92 6.90 22.40 -6.26
CA PRO A 92 6.41 23.54 -5.48
C PRO A 92 5.15 23.26 -4.65
N HIS A 93 4.32 22.28 -5.02
CA HIS A 93 3.16 21.88 -4.22
C HIS A 93 3.59 21.00 -3.05
N THR A 94 4.47 20.05 -3.27
CA THR A 94 5.06 19.23 -2.22
C THR A 94 5.82 20.07 -1.20
N ALA A 95 6.54 21.10 -1.63
CA ALA A 95 7.23 22.02 -0.73
C ALA A 95 6.31 22.64 0.35
N LYS A 96 5.04 22.90 0.01
CA LYS A 96 4.04 23.47 0.92
C LYS A 96 3.55 22.48 1.97
N ILE A 97 3.58 21.19 1.69
CA ILE A 97 3.08 20.11 2.57
C ILE A 97 4.20 19.36 3.30
N MET A 98 5.46 19.83 3.22
CA MET A 98 6.61 19.17 3.84
C MET A 98 6.43 18.92 5.34
N HIS A 99 5.66 19.75 6.04
CA HIS A 99 5.32 19.57 7.45
C HIS A 99 4.52 18.28 7.74
N ARG A 100 3.96 17.63 6.72
CA ARG A 100 3.25 16.34 6.81
C ARG A 100 4.10 15.14 6.40
N LEU A 101 5.29 15.38 5.87
CA LEU A 101 6.13 14.36 5.25
C LEU A 101 7.36 14.06 6.10
N ALA A 102 7.87 12.83 5.98
CA ALA A 102 9.21 12.45 6.36
C ALA A 102 9.99 12.11 5.09
N VAL A 103 11.03 12.87 4.78
CA VAL A 103 11.90 12.63 3.62
C VAL A 103 13.16 11.93 4.10
N VAL A 104 13.44 10.76 3.54
CA VAL A 104 14.68 10.01 3.75
C VAL A 104 15.60 10.28 2.57
N ARG A 105 16.82 10.77 2.81
CA ARG A 105 17.84 11.06 1.78
C ARG A 105 18.99 10.06 1.76
N SER A 106 18.94 9.07 2.62
CA SER A 106 20.09 8.21 2.94
C SER A 106 19.87 6.73 2.61
N LEU A 107 18.99 6.42 1.64
CA LEU A 107 18.74 5.04 1.24
C LEU A 107 19.87 4.52 0.35
N ASP A 108 20.50 3.39 0.76
CA ASP A 108 21.53 2.67 0.02
C ASP A 108 21.07 1.23 -0.24
N SER A 109 20.61 0.97 -1.45
CA SER A 109 20.18 -0.37 -1.88
C SER A 109 21.32 -1.20 -2.47
N LYS A 110 22.41 -0.56 -2.90
CA LYS A 110 23.52 -1.14 -3.68
C LYS A 110 23.09 -1.76 -5.02
N LEU A 111 21.85 -1.59 -5.42
CA LEU A 111 21.28 -2.16 -6.63
C LEU A 111 21.08 -1.07 -7.68
N ALA A 112 21.53 -1.35 -8.91
CA ALA A 112 21.48 -0.41 -10.04
C ALA A 112 20.89 -1.04 -11.32
N GLY A 113 20.26 -2.20 -11.22
CA GLY A 113 19.52 -2.83 -12.32
C GLY A 113 18.03 -2.89 -12.02
N HIS A 114 17.19 -2.58 -12.99
CA HIS A 114 15.73 -2.47 -12.77
C HIS A 114 15.11 -3.70 -12.12
N GLU A 115 15.28 -4.89 -12.71
CA GLU A 115 14.63 -6.11 -12.21
C GLU A 115 15.03 -6.46 -10.77
N PRO A 116 16.33 -6.61 -10.41
CA PRO A 116 16.70 -6.93 -9.04
C PRO A 116 16.36 -5.80 -8.05
N ALA A 117 16.49 -4.53 -8.46
CA ALA A 117 16.16 -3.40 -7.61
C ALA A 117 14.66 -3.29 -7.36
N THR A 118 13.82 -3.47 -8.39
CA THR A 118 12.35 -3.47 -8.26
C THR A 118 11.89 -4.57 -7.31
N TYR A 119 12.40 -5.79 -7.49
CA TYR A 119 12.04 -6.87 -6.59
C TYR A 119 12.46 -6.59 -5.15
N ALA A 120 13.74 -6.22 -4.94
CA ALA A 120 14.28 -5.97 -3.61
C ALA A 120 13.58 -4.79 -2.91
N MET A 121 13.23 -3.73 -3.64
CA MET A 121 12.48 -2.59 -3.10
C MET A 121 11.09 -3.01 -2.63
N GLN A 122 10.42 -3.86 -3.38
CA GLN A 122 9.08 -4.34 -3.06
C GLN A 122 9.07 -5.37 -1.92
N ALA A 123 10.06 -6.27 -1.87
CA ALA A 123 10.14 -7.36 -0.89
C ALA A 123 11.02 -7.07 0.34
N GLY A 124 11.74 -5.94 0.36
CA GLY A 124 12.69 -5.58 1.43
C GLY A 124 13.96 -6.44 1.43
N ARG A 125 14.15 -7.30 0.44
CA ARG A 125 15.27 -8.24 0.31
C ARG A 125 15.43 -8.75 -1.12
N ILE A 126 16.59 -9.30 -1.45
CA ILE A 126 16.87 -9.85 -2.77
C ILE A 126 16.50 -11.34 -2.91
N VAL A 127 16.11 -12.01 -1.83
CA VAL A 127 15.75 -13.44 -1.82
C VAL A 127 14.42 -13.67 -2.52
N PRO A 128 14.36 -14.46 -3.61
CA PRO A 128 13.11 -14.69 -4.34
C PRO A 128 12.03 -15.39 -3.53
N GLY A 129 10.77 -15.22 -3.94
CA GLY A 129 9.61 -15.91 -3.35
C GLY A 129 8.99 -15.21 -2.15
N TYR A 130 9.57 -14.13 -1.65
CA TYR A 130 8.95 -13.31 -0.60
C TYR A 130 7.86 -12.38 -1.16
N PRO A 131 6.82 -12.10 -0.36
CA PRO A 131 5.76 -11.21 -0.78
C PRO A 131 6.24 -9.76 -0.91
N GLU A 132 5.66 -9.02 -1.85
CA GLU A 132 5.81 -7.58 -1.87
C GLU A 132 5.12 -6.93 -0.66
N LEU A 133 5.53 -5.72 -0.29
CA LEU A 133 5.04 -4.98 0.88
C LEU A 133 3.50 -4.92 0.93
N GLY A 134 2.85 -4.65 -0.21
CA GLY A 134 1.38 -4.58 -0.28
C GLY A 134 0.69 -5.90 0.04
N SER A 135 1.20 -7.01 -0.48
CA SER A 135 0.70 -8.36 -0.19
C SER A 135 0.98 -8.79 1.26
N ALA A 136 2.16 -8.44 1.79
CA ALA A 136 2.52 -8.67 3.18
C ALA A 136 1.57 -7.92 4.14
N VAL A 137 1.34 -6.64 3.89
CA VAL A 137 0.41 -5.79 4.68
C VAL A 137 -1.03 -6.31 4.56
N ALA A 138 -1.48 -6.71 3.37
CA ALA A 138 -2.80 -7.29 3.16
C ALA A 138 -3.01 -8.56 4.00
N LYS A 139 -1.97 -9.41 4.14
CA LYS A 139 -1.99 -10.60 4.98
C LYS A 139 -1.99 -10.27 6.46
N LEU A 140 -1.10 -9.36 6.89
CA LEU A 140 -0.84 -9.09 8.30
C LEU A 140 -1.92 -8.23 8.97
N LEU A 141 -2.66 -7.44 8.18
CA LEU A 141 -3.79 -6.63 8.64
C LEU A 141 -5.15 -7.21 8.28
N GLU A 142 -5.20 -8.44 7.76
CA GLU A 142 -6.44 -9.10 7.40
C GLU A 142 -7.40 -9.25 8.58
N ARG A 143 -8.68 -8.99 8.35
CA ARG A 143 -9.77 -9.21 9.31
C ARG A 143 -10.72 -10.29 8.81
N PRO A 144 -11.41 -11.01 9.70
CA PRO A 144 -12.36 -12.06 9.30
C PRO A 144 -13.49 -11.57 8.37
N GLU A 145 -13.89 -10.31 8.49
CA GLU A 145 -14.93 -9.67 7.68
C GLU A 145 -14.47 -9.18 6.30
N ASP A 146 -13.18 -9.31 5.98
CA ASP A 146 -12.63 -8.83 4.73
C ASP A 146 -13.05 -9.71 3.56
N VAL A 147 -13.89 -9.15 2.69
CA VAL A 147 -14.40 -9.83 1.49
C VAL A 147 -13.78 -9.28 0.19
N LEU A 148 -13.24 -8.06 0.21
CA LEU A 148 -12.55 -7.47 -0.93
C LEU A 148 -11.09 -7.96 -0.99
N PRO A 149 -10.44 -7.92 -2.16
CA PRO A 149 -9.01 -8.16 -2.27
C PRO A 149 -8.23 -7.21 -1.36
N GLY A 150 -7.24 -7.74 -0.65
CA GLY A 150 -6.45 -6.95 0.30
C GLY A 150 -5.44 -6.03 -0.37
N HIS A 151 -5.05 -6.30 -1.63
CA HIS A 151 -4.05 -5.53 -2.36
C HIS A 151 -4.46 -5.27 -3.82
N VAL A 152 -4.34 -4.02 -4.24
CA VAL A 152 -4.61 -3.58 -5.62
C VAL A 152 -3.42 -2.77 -6.14
N VAL A 153 -3.00 -3.05 -7.36
CA VAL A 153 -1.95 -2.31 -8.08
C VAL A 153 -2.55 -1.64 -9.30
N ILE A 154 -2.33 -0.35 -9.45
CA ILE A 154 -2.80 0.45 -10.58
C ILE A 154 -1.60 0.82 -11.44
N HIS A 155 -1.54 0.28 -12.67
CA HIS A 155 -0.54 0.58 -13.66
C HIS A 155 -1.05 1.59 -14.67
N ARG A 156 -0.12 2.23 -15.39
CA ARG A 156 -0.43 3.03 -16.57
C ARG A 156 -0.87 2.14 -17.73
N THR A 157 -1.73 2.66 -18.59
CA THR A 157 -2.12 2.03 -19.85
C THR A 157 -0.88 1.77 -20.73
N GLY A 158 -0.80 0.57 -21.30
CA GLY A 158 0.30 0.16 -22.16
C GLY A 158 1.60 -0.25 -21.45
N THR A 159 1.61 -0.31 -20.12
CA THR A 159 2.78 -0.74 -19.35
C THR A 159 3.17 -2.18 -19.63
N LYS A 160 4.46 -2.40 -19.85
CA LYS A 160 5.10 -3.70 -19.94
C LYS A 160 6.42 -3.67 -19.17
N GLY A 161 6.85 -4.82 -18.62
CA GLY A 161 8.21 -4.99 -18.12
C GLY A 161 8.35 -5.07 -16.60
N TYR A 162 9.49 -4.68 -16.11
CA TYR A 162 10.04 -4.91 -14.76
C TYR A 162 9.21 -4.36 -13.58
N THR A 163 8.18 -3.59 -13.84
CA THR A 163 7.33 -3.00 -12.80
C THR A 163 6.36 -3.97 -12.15
N ASP A 164 6.21 -5.15 -12.71
CA ASP A 164 5.25 -6.18 -12.29
C ASP A 164 5.93 -7.39 -11.62
N LEU A 165 7.11 -7.18 -11.02
CA LEU A 165 7.92 -8.24 -10.40
C LEU A 165 7.48 -8.59 -8.97
N GLY A 166 6.59 -7.82 -8.37
CA GLY A 166 6.03 -8.09 -7.05
C GLY A 166 4.84 -9.04 -7.11
N GLY A 167 4.44 -9.55 -5.96
CA GLY A 167 3.27 -10.40 -5.80
C GLY A 167 3.18 -10.98 -4.40
N ALA A 168 2.32 -11.97 -4.23
CA ALA A 168 2.10 -12.61 -2.94
C ALA A 168 3.22 -13.56 -2.51
N GLY A 169 4.09 -13.98 -3.42
CA GLY A 169 5.13 -14.98 -3.13
C GLY A 169 4.54 -16.24 -2.48
N PHE A 170 5.16 -16.73 -1.42
CA PHE A 170 4.70 -17.91 -0.68
C PHE A 170 3.36 -17.72 0.06
N LEU A 171 2.82 -16.49 0.17
CA LEU A 171 1.50 -16.25 0.76
C LEU A 171 0.35 -16.82 -0.10
N GLY A 172 0.60 -17.02 -1.39
CA GLY A 172 -0.34 -17.64 -2.33
C GLY A 172 -1.42 -16.72 -2.86
N ALA A 173 -2.26 -17.27 -3.74
CA ALA A 173 -3.20 -16.54 -4.60
C ALA A 173 -4.20 -15.62 -3.86
N LYS A 174 -4.53 -15.90 -2.62
CA LYS A 174 -5.42 -15.06 -1.82
C LYS A 174 -4.91 -13.63 -1.66
N TYR A 175 -3.57 -13.45 -1.59
CA TYR A 175 -2.90 -12.18 -1.34
C TYR A 175 -2.22 -11.64 -2.59
N GLU A 176 -2.42 -12.30 -3.75
CA GLU A 176 -1.95 -11.80 -5.03
C GLU A 176 -2.65 -10.49 -5.36
N PRO A 177 -1.94 -9.44 -5.80
CA PRO A 177 -2.55 -8.17 -6.11
C PRO A 177 -3.50 -8.26 -7.30
N ILE A 178 -4.64 -7.59 -7.22
CA ILE A 178 -5.44 -7.28 -8.39
C ILE A 178 -4.74 -6.17 -9.17
N ARG A 179 -4.40 -6.43 -10.43
CA ARG A 179 -3.72 -5.47 -11.30
C ARG A 179 -4.73 -4.79 -12.22
N LEU A 180 -4.80 -3.47 -12.10
CA LEU A 180 -5.60 -2.59 -12.94
C LEU A 180 -4.69 -1.89 -13.95
N ILE A 181 -5.18 -1.67 -15.15
CA ILE A 181 -4.47 -0.92 -16.19
C ILE A 181 -5.21 0.38 -16.44
N GLY A 182 -4.58 1.49 -16.07
CA GLY A 182 -5.23 2.77 -16.02
C GLY A 182 -6.35 2.79 -14.97
N ASN A 183 -7.29 3.68 -15.14
CA ASN A 183 -8.48 3.82 -14.30
C ASN A 183 -9.64 2.92 -14.74
N GLU A 184 -9.38 1.95 -15.61
CA GLU A 184 -10.40 1.02 -16.09
C GLU A 184 -10.73 0.00 -15.00
N PRO A 185 -12.02 -0.34 -14.84
CA PRO A 185 -12.43 -1.42 -13.94
C PRO A 185 -11.89 -2.77 -14.44
N PRO A 186 -11.71 -3.74 -13.54
CA PRO A 186 -11.37 -5.11 -13.95
C PRO A 186 -12.35 -5.62 -15.01
N LYS A 187 -11.81 -6.34 -16.00
CA LYS A 187 -12.64 -6.95 -17.05
C LYS A 187 -13.62 -7.93 -16.42
N ASN A 188 -14.81 -8.05 -17.02
CA ASN A 188 -15.85 -9.01 -16.62
C ASN A 188 -16.46 -8.80 -15.22
N LEU A 189 -16.49 -7.56 -14.71
CA LEU A 189 -17.23 -7.23 -13.50
C LEU A 189 -18.76 -7.31 -13.65
N LEU A 190 -19.25 -7.44 -14.86
CA LEU A 190 -20.68 -7.62 -15.13
C LEU A 190 -21.02 -9.10 -15.19
N ARG A 191 -22.15 -9.46 -14.59
CA ARG A 191 -22.76 -10.78 -14.80
C ARG A 191 -23.08 -10.94 -16.29
N LEU A 192 -22.85 -12.14 -16.81
CA LEU A 192 -23.23 -12.47 -18.18
C LEU A 192 -24.73 -12.21 -18.39
N PRO A 193 -25.14 -11.52 -19.47
CA PRO A 193 -26.56 -11.21 -19.72
C PRO A 193 -27.46 -12.45 -19.77
N THR A 194 -26.88 -13.61 -20.13
CA THR A 194 -27.57 -14.91 -20.21
C THR A 194 -27.79 -15.56 -18.84
N VAL A 195 -27.19 -15.05 -17.76
CA VAL A 195 -27.33 -15.61 -16.41
C VAL A 195 -28.20 -14.68 -15.57
N SER A 196 -29.38 -15.14 -15.17
CA SER A 196 -30.26 -14.38 -14.28
C SER A 196 -29.68 -14.30 -12.87
N GLU A 197 -30.21 -13.39 -12.06
CA GLU A 197 -29.82 -13.24 -10.65
C GLU A 197 -30.08 -14.50 -9.82
N THR A 198 -31.24 -15.12 -10.05
CA THR A 198 -31.61 -16.39 -9.41
C THR A 198 -30.66 -17.53 -9.81
N GLN A 199 -30.31 -17.64 -11.09
CA GLN A 199 -29.33 -18.61 -11.56
C GLN A 199 -27.95 -18.39 -10.95
N SER A 200 -27.48 -17.12 -10.88
CA SER A 200 -26.22 -16.78 -10.25
C SER A 200 -26.19 -17.17 -8.77
N ALA A 201 -27.28 -16.89 -8.03
CA ALA A 201 -27.39 -17.27 -6.63
C ALA A 201 -27.42 -18.80 -6.42
N LEU A 202 -28.06 -19.54 -7.34
CA LEU A 202 -28.07 -21.00 -7.31
C LEU A 202 -26.67 -21.57 -7.58
N ILE A 203 -25.98 -21.08 -8.60
CA ILE A 203 -24.62 -21.49 -8.94
C ILE A 203 -23.69 -21.27 -7.72
N ASP A 204 -23.79 -20.12 -7.08
CA ASP A 204 -22.98 -19.78 -5.90
C ASP A 204 -23.29 -20.73 -4.72
N ARG A 205 -24.56 -21.04 -4.47
CA ARG A 205 -24.98 -22.00 -3.43
C ARG A 205 -24.41 -23.39 -3.66
N VAL A 206 -24.51 -23.89 -4.90
CA VAL A 206 -23.98 -25.20 -5.28
C VAL A 206 -22.45 -25.21 -5.12
N ARG A 207 -21.76 -24.17 -5.60
CA ARG A 207 -20.31 -24.03 -5.43
C ARG A 207 -19.91 -24.09 -3.97
N ARG A 208 -20.49 -23.24 -3.09
CA ARG A 208 -20.17 -23.19 -1.66
C ARG A 208 -20.41 -24.54 -0.97
N SER A 209 -21.52 -25.22 -1.30
CA SER A 209 -21.81 -26.57 -0.75
C SER A 209 -20.78 -27.59 -1.21
N THR A 210 -20.30 -27.50 -2.45
CA THR A 210 -19.26 -28.39 -2.99
C THR A 210 -17.90 -28.11 -2.36
N ASP A 211 -17.53 -26.82 -2.25
CA ASP A 211 -16.28 -26.39 -1.62
C ASP A 211 -16.21 -26.84 -0.16
N GLU A 212 -17.31 -26.70 0.60
CA GLU A 212 -17.39 -27.11 1.99
C GLU A 212 -17.21 -28.63 2.15
N ARG A 213 -17.90 -29.44 1.30
CA ARG A 213 -17.73 -30.92 1.28
C ARG A 213 -16.31 -31.33 0.93
N TYR A 214 -15.65 -30.57 0.04
CA TYR A 214 -14.27 -30.85 -0.37
C TYR A 214 -13.29 -30.53 0.77
N ARG A 215 -13.48 -29.39 1.47
CA ARG A 215 -12.67 -28.98 2.63
C ARG A 215 -12.73 -29.99 3.78
N GLN A 216 -13.90 -30.58 4.03
CA GLN A 216 -14.07 -31.58 5.09
C GLN A 216 -13.31 -32.88 4.81
N ARG A 217 -12.95 -33.15 3.57
CA ARG A 217 -12.33 -34.42 3.15
C ARG A 217 -10.83 -34.34 2.85
N ARG A 218 -10.25 -33.15 2.79
CA ARG A 218 -8.84 -32.95 2.42
C ARG A 218 -8.24 -31.75 3.13
N GLU A 219 -6.94 -31.82 3.41
CA GLU A 219 -6.17 -30.69 3.90
C GLU A 219 -6.21 -29.52 2.88
N LEU A 220 -6.27 -28.30 3.44
CA LEU A 220 -6.45 -27.05 2.70
C LEU A 220 -5.24 -26.77 1.79
N GLY A 221 -5.40 -26.99 0.51
CA GLY A 221 -4.42 -26.70 -0.53
C GLY A 221 -4.99 -25.73 -1.57
N PRO A 222 -4.66 -25.90 -2.85
CA PRO A 222 -5.05 -25.00 -3.94
C PRO A 222 -6.55 -24.71 -4.05
N SER A 223 -7.42 -25.61 -3.58
CA SER A 223 -8.88 -25.44 -3.60
C SER A 223 -9.38 -24.32 -2.66
N ALA A 224 -8.73 -24.10 -1.53
CA ALA A 224 -9.10 -23.01 -0.64
C ALA A 224 -8.74 -21.64 -1.24
N ALA A 225 -7.58 -21.55 -1.89
CA ALA A 225 -7.18 -20.35 -2.64
C ALA A 225 -8.18 -20.02 -3.76
N TYR A 226 -8.61 -21.03 -4.53
CA TYR A 226 -9.61 -20.86 -5.58
C TYR A 226 -10.94 -20.32 -5.05
N ALA A 227 -11.47 -20.93 -3.97
CA ALA A 227 -12.73 -20.48 -3.36
C ALA A 227 -12.64 -19.03 -2.89
N THR A 228 -11.54 -18.65 -2.24
CA THR A 228 -11.31 -17.27 -1.77
C THR A 228 -11.23 -16.27 -2.94
N THR A 229 -10.47 -16.60 -3.98
CA THR A 229 -10.36 -15.73 -5.18
C THR A 229 -11.72 -15.55 -5.87
N TYR A 230 -12.54 -16.60 -5.91
CA TYR A 230 -13.91 -16.50 -6.45
C TYR A 230 -14.78 -15.57 -5.58
N ASP A 231 -14.74 -15.70 -4.26
CA ASP A 231 -15.50 -14.85 -3.35
C ASP A 231 -15.05 -13.38 -3.44
N GLN A 232 -13.75 -13.12 -3.58
CA GLN A 232 -13.21 -11.78 -3.84
C GLN A 232 -13.70 -11.21 -5.19
N ALA A 233 -13.67 -12.00 -6.25
CA ALA A 233 -14.18 -11.58 -7.57
C ALA A 233 -15.68 -11.23 -7.50
N LYS A 234 -16.48 -12.02 -6.79
CA LYS A 234 -17.89 -11.75 -6.57
C LYS A 234 -18.12 -10.46 -5.77
N ALA A 235 -17.37 -10.24 -4.70
CA ALA A 235 -17.45 -9.03 -3.91
C ALA A 235 -17.10 -7.76 -4.74
N LEU A 236 -16.13 -7.87 -5.66
CA LEU A 236 -15.81 -6.80 -6.60
C LEU A 236 -16.96 -6.54 -7.59
N MET A 237 -17.63 -7.60 -8.11
CA MET A 237 -18.80 -7.45 -8.97
C MET A 237 -19.95 -6.77 -8.26
N GLU A 238 -20.19 -7.10 -6.99
CA GLU A 238 -21.23 -6.49 -6.16
C GLU A 238 -20.95 -5.02 -5.81
N ARG A 239 -19.67 -4.63 -5.75
CA ARG A 239 -19.21 -3.27 -5.43
C ARG A 239 -18.55 -2.56 -6.61
N ARG A 240 -18.93 -2.90 -7.84
CA ARG A 240 -18.32 -2.34 -9.06
C ARG A 240 -18.36 -0.81 -9.16
N GLU A 241 -19.26 -0.16 -8.44
CA GLU A 241 -19.35 1.31 -8.36
C GLU A 241 -18.10 1.97 -7.77
N ILE A 242 -17.23 1.20 -7.08
CA ILE A 242 -15.94 1.70 -6.58
C ILE A 242 -15.06 2.18 -7.73
N PHE A 243 -15.15 1.51 -8.90
CA PHE A 243 -14.37 1.83 -10.09
C PHE A 243 -14.98 2.95 -10.95
N ASP A 244 -16.16 3.44 -10.61
CA ASP A 244 -16.88 4.44 -11.42
C ASP A 244 -16.44 5.86 -11.04
N LEU A 245 -15.44 6.40 -11.73
CA LEU A 245 -14.94 7.75 -11.52
C LEU A 245 -15.91 8.85 -11.99
N THR A 246 -16.98 8.51 -12.73
CA THR A 246 -18.01 9.50 -13.10
C THR A 246 -18.79 10.01 -11.89
N LYS A 247 -18.72 9.30 -10.78
CA LYS A 247 -19.32 9.69 -9.48
C LYS A 247 -18.49 10.71 -8.70
N GLU A 248 -17.26 10.98 -9.14
CA GLU A 248 -16.42 11.99 -8.50
C GLU A 248 -16.86 13.40 -8.84
N SER A 249 -16.67 14.34 -7.90
CA SER A 249 -16.97 15.73 -8.16
C SER A 249 -16.04 16.33 -9.22
N THR A 250 -16.55 17.25 -10.03
CA THR A 250 -15.71 17.98 -10.99
C THR A 250 -14.54 18.67 -10.28
N ALA A 251 -14.75 19.18 -9.07
CA ALA A 251 -13.71 19.80 -8.26
C ALA A 251 -12.58 18.81 -7.91
N ASP A 252 -12.91 17.57 -7.52
CA ASP A 252 -11.92 16.55 -7.23
C ASP A 252 -11.16 16.14 -8.52
N VAL A 253 -11.86 15.95 -9.64
CA VAL A 253 -11.22 15.65 -10.92
C VAL A 253 -10.23 16.75 -11.34
N GLU A 254 -10.60 18.02 -11.16
CA GLU A 254 -9.74 19.16 -11.49
C GLU A 254 -8.51 19.26 -10.55
N ARG A 255 -8.70 19.07 -9.24
CA ARG A 255 -7.59 19.21 -8.29
C ARG A 255 -6.57 18.08 -8.37
N TYR A 256 -7.00 16.83 -8.67
CA TYR A 256 -6.11 15.69 -8.90
C TYR A 256 -5.44 15.74 -10.28
N GLY A 257 -6.04 16.41 -11.25
CA GLY A 257 -5.58 16.49 -12.63
C GLY A 257 -6.27 15.49 -13.55
N LYS A 258 -6.54 15.93 -14.78
CA LYS A 258 -7.25 15.13 -15.81
C LYS A 258 -6.34 14.13 -16.54
N HIS A 259 -5.03 14.17 -16.29
CA HIS A 259 -4.09 13.19 -16.84
C HIS A 259 -4.25 11.82 -16.15
N GLU A 260 -3.75 10.79 -16.79
CA GLU A 260 -3.94 9.38 -16.36
C GLU A 260 -3.50 9.15 -14.90
N PHE A 261 -2.36 9.70 -14.48
CA PHE A 261 -1.88 9.55 -13.11
C PHE A 261 -2.85 10.16 -12.09
N GLY A 262 -3.42 11.35 -12.38
CA GLY A 262 -4.43 11.97 -11.53
C GLY A 262 -5.69 11.12 -11.38
N GLN A 263 -6.15 10.51 -12.49
CA GLN A 263 -7.30 9.61 -12.47
C GLN A 263 -7.00 8.31 -11.72
N ASN A 264 -5.80 7.76 -11.87
CA ASN A 264 -5.33 6.59 -11.12
C ASN A 264 -5.27 6.88 -9.61
N CYS A 265 -4.87 8.09 -9.23
CA CYS A 265 -4.87 8.53 -7.84
C CYS A 265 -6.28 8.69 -7.27
N LEU A 266 -7.24 9.22 -8.05
CA LEU A 266 -8.65 9.26 -7.65
C LEU A 266 -9.22 7.85 -7.43
N LEU A 267 -8.90 6.91 -8.32
CA LEU A 267 -9.29 5.52 -8.15
C LEU A 267 -8.66 4.91 -6.88
N ALA A 268 -7.37 5.17 -6.63
CA ALA A 268 -6.68 4.69 -5.43
C ALA A 268 -7.37 5.20 -4.14
N ARG A 269 -7.76 6.49 -4.10
CA ARG A 269 -8.53 7.05 -2.99
C ARG A 269 -9.84 6.28 -2.77
N ARG A 270 -10.61 6.02 -3.83
CA ARG A 270 -11.87 5.27 -3.75
C ARG A 270 -11.67 3.86 -3.23
N LEU A 271 -10.62 3.18 -3.68
CA LEU A 271 -10.28 1.84 -3.20
C LEU A 271 -9.95 1.83 -1.71
N LEU A 272 -9.17 2.81 -1.23
CA LEU A 272 -8.89 2.97 0.20
C LEU A 272 -10.17 3.25 0.99
N MET A 273 -11.03 4.15 0.51
CA MET A 273 -12.34 4.46 1.13
C MET A 273 -13.27 3.23 1.15
N ALA A 274 -13.18 2.34 0.18
CA ALA A 274 -13.92 1.08 0.14
C ALA A 274 -13.36 0.00 1.10
N GLY A 275 -12.23 0.26 1.74
CA GLY A 275 -11.62 -0.64 2.71
C GLY A 275 -10.55 -1.58 2.15
N ILE A 276 -10.06 -1.37 0.92
CA ILE A 276 -8.87 -2.07 0.42
C ILE A 276 -7.69 -1.73 1.33
N THR A 277 -6.98 -2.76 1.81
CA THR A 277 -5.92 -2.61 2.81
C THR A 277 -4.66 -1.97 2.23
N SER A 278 -4.30 -2.33 0.98
CA SER A 278 -3.10 -1.83 0.31
C SER A 278 -3.40 -1.44 -1.13
N VAL A 279 -2.98 -0.26 -1.54
CA VAL A 279 -3.07 0.22 -2.92
C VAL A 279 -1.70 0.72 -3.36
N LYS A 280 -1.24 0.29 -4.53
CA LYS A 280 -0.02 0.77 -5.17
C LYS A 280 -0.40 1.47 -6.49
N VAL A 281 0.05 2.71 -6.67
CA VAL A 281 -0.11 3.48 -7.91
C VAL A 281 1.26 3.66 -8.52
N THR A 282 1.42 3.24 -9.77
CA THR A 282 2.68 3.37 -10.48
C THR A 282 2.66 4.59 -11.41
N HIS A 283 3.65 5.48 -11.24
CA HIS A 283 3.93 6.60 -12.14
C HIS A 283 5.20 6.28 -12.92
N PHE A 284 5.12 6.29 -14.25
CA PHE A 284 6.13 5.75 -15.15
C PHE A 284 7.03 6.80 -15.80
N ASP A 285 8.01 6.33 -16.58
CA ASP A 285 8.92 7.10 -17.43
C ASP A 285 9.90 7.98 -16.64
N TRP A 286 10.37 7.48 -15.47
CA TRP A 286 11.45 8.13 -14.72
C TRP A 286 12.84 7.66 -15.16
N ASP A 287 12.94 6.72 -16.11
CA ASP A 287 14.20 6.18 -16.64
C ASP A 287 14.83 7.11 -17.68
N SER A 288 15.50 8.16 -17.20
CA SER A 288 15.96 9.29 -17.99
C SER A 288 17.48 9.23 -18.31
N HIS A 289 17.88 8.23 -19.11
CA HIS A 289 19.26 8.08 -19.58
C HIS A 289 19.72 9.17 -20.56
N GLN A 290 18.79 9.91 -21.14
CA GLN A 290 19.05 11.04 -22.02
C GLN A 290 18.05 12.15 -21.72
N HIS A 291 18.47 13.41 -21.88
CA HIS A 291 17.60 14.57 -21.65
C HIS A 291 16.90 14.55 -20.27
N ASN A 292 17.63 14.10 -19.23
CA ASN A 292 17.09 13.93 -17.87
C ASN A 292 16.30 15.14 -17.41
N PHE A 293 16.82 16.34 -17.57
CA PHE A 293 16.20 17.57 -17.08
C PHE A 293 14.86 17.88 -17.74
N HIS A 294 14.70 17.55 -19.03
CA HIS A 294 13.41 17.64 -19.72
C HIS A 294 12.41 16.64 -19.14
N TRP A 295 12.79 15.37 -19.03
CA TRP A 295 11.89 14.33 -18.54
C TRP A 295 11.52 14.52 -17.09
N GLN A 296 12.47 14.90 -16.22
CA GLN A 296 12.18 15.16 -14.80
C GLN A 296 11.19 16.34 -14.66
N LYS A 297 11.34 17.39 -15.46
CA LYS A 297 10.38 18.51 -15.49
C LYS A 297 8.97 18.05 -15.85
N VAL A 298 8.83 17.20 -16.87
CA VAL A 298 7.52 16.67 -17.32
C VAL A 298 6.91 15.76 -16.24
N ARG A 299 7.69 14.83 -15.69
CA ARG A 299 7.20 13.88 -14.68
C ARG A 299 6.86 14.56 -13.35
N CYS A 300 7.71 15.48 -12.91
CA CYS A 300 7.42 16.24 -11.68
C CYS A 300 6.17 17.10 -11.84
N ALA A 301 5.90 17.68 -13.01
CA ALA A 301 4.69 18.48 -13.23
C ALA A 301 3.39 17.66 -13.07
N GLU A 302 3.40 16.41 -13.51
CA GLU A 302 2.26 15.49 -13.30
C GLU A 302 2.17 15.00 -11.83
N PHE A 303 3.32 14.68 -11.23
CA PHE A 303 3.40 14.07 -9.90
C PHE A 303 3.12 15.08 -8.78
N ASP A 304 3.79 16.22 -8.76
CA ASP A 304 3.87 17.15 -7.63
C ASP A 304 2.49 17.60 -7.13
N ARG A 305 1.70 18.17 -8.05
CA ARG A 305 0.36 18.66 -7.70
C ARG A 305 -0.55 17.52 -7.25
N THR A 306 -0.54 16.41 -7.99
CA THR A 306 -1.40 15.25 -7.70
C THR A 306 -1.05 14.62 -6.36
N PHE A 307 0.24 14.44 -6.08
CA PHE A 307 0.71 13.90 -4.80
C PHE A 307 0.34 14.81 -3.62
N ALA A 308 0.64 16.10 -3.73
CA ALA A 308 0.28 17.06 -2.68
C ALA A 308 -1.23 17.09 -2.43
N THR A 309 -2.04 17.11 -3.49
CA THR A 309 -3.50 17.03 -3.39
C THR A 309 -3.95 15.75 -2.69
N PHE A 310 -3.33 14.61 -2.99
CA PHE A 310 -3.69 13.34 -2.37
C PHE A 310 -3.44 13.36 -0.85
N ILE A 311 -2.28 13.86 -0.43
CA ILE A 311 -1.92 13.97 0.99
C ILE A 311 -2.90 14.91 1.73
N GLU A 312 -3.22 16.05 1.13
CA GLU A 312 -4.18 16.99 1.71
C GLU A 312 -5.60 16.39 1.78
N ASP A 313 -6.05 15.71 0.74
CA ASP A 313 -7.37 15.06 0.70
C ASP A 313 -7.49 13.93 1.75
N LEU A 314 -6.44 13.13 1.94
CA LEU A 314 -6.41 12.14 3.03
C LEU A 314 -6.48 12.82 4.40
N ALA A 315 -5.79 13.94 4.59
CA ALA A 315 -5.83 14.70 5.84
C ALA A 315 -7.21 15.33 6.09
N GLU A 316 -7.79 15.98 5.09
CA GLU A 316 -9.15 16.57 5.14
C GLU A 316 -10.22 15.54 5.49
N ARG A 317 -10.05 14.29 5.03
CA ARG A 317 -10.99 13.19 5.31
C ARG A 317 -10.68 12.42 6.60
N GLY A 318 -9.65 12.81 7.36
CA GLY A 318 -9.21 12.08 8.55
C GLY A 318 -8.63 10.70 8.25
N MET A 319 -8.26 10.42 7.00
CA MET A 319 -7.71 9.14 6.56
C MET A 319 -6.18 9.07 6.73
N LEU A 320 -5.48 10.21 6.73
CA LEU A 320 -4.02 10.23 6.77
C LEU A 320 -3.47 9.58 8.05
N GLU A 321 -4.15 9.73 9.18
CA GLU A 321 -3.76 9.12 10.47
C GLU A 321 -3.79 7.60 10.47
N HIS A 322 -4.50 7.01 9.51
CA HIS A 322 -4.68 5.56 9.39
C HIS A 322 -4.06 4.99 8.11
N THR A 323 -3.63 5.83 7.19
CA THR A 323 -3.02 5.44 5.94
C THR A 323 -1.52 5.75 5.99
N HIS A 324 -0.69 4.70 5.94
CA HIS A 324 0.74 4.86 5.70
C HIS A 324 0.97 5.10 4.21
N VAL A 325 1.61 6.21 3.87
CA VAL A 325 1.94 6.57 2.49
C VAL A 325 3.44 6.46 2.29
N LEU A 326 3.85 5.72 1.25
CA LEU A 326 5.22 5.57 0.81
C LEU A 326 5.36 6.06 -0.64
N VAL A 327 6.24 7.02 -0.89
CA VAL A 327 6.71 7.39 -2.23
C VAL A 327 8.11 6.82 -2.41
N THR A 328 8.29 6.00 -3.42
CA THR A 328 9.55 5.33 -3.67
C THR A 328 9.79 5.13 -5.16
N SER A 329 11.01 4.76 -5.50
CA SER A 329 11.40 4.22 -6.78
C SER A 329 12.13 2.90 -6.55
N GLU A 330 12.57 2.20 -7.58
CA GLU A 330 13.43 1.03 -7.42
C GLU A 330 14.88 1.40 -7.14
N MET A 331 15.32 2.60 -7.55
CA MET A 331 16.65 3.16 -7.33
C MET A 331 16.62 4.67 -7.60
N GLY A 332 17.74 5.33 -7.36
CA GLY A 332 17.97 6.72 -7.77
C GLY A 332 18.71 6.84 -9.10
N ARG A 333 19.23 8.03 -9.38
CA ARG A 333 20.01 8.37 -10.57
C ARG A 333 21.42 8.82 -10.23
N THR A 334 22.40 8.52 -11.11
CA THR A 334 23.79 8.95 -10.91
C THR A 334 23.85 10.48 -10.74
N PRO A 335 24.59 10.97 -9.74
CA PRO A 335 24.88 12.40 -9.65
C PRO A 335 25.62 12.93 -10.89
N GLN A 336 26.53 12.15 -11.48
CA GLN A 336 27.20 12.55 -12.72
C GLN A 336 26.18 12.65 -13.87
N ILE A 337 26.32 13.73 -14.62
CA ILE A 337 25.56 14.00 -15.82
C ILE A 337 26.40 13.55 -17.01
N ASP A 338 25.85 12.75 -17.89
CA ASP A 338 26.55 12.27 -19.07
C ASP A 338 26.52 13.30 -20.21
N ASN A 339 27.19 12.98 -21.33
CA ASN A 339 27.29 13.84 -22.50
C ASN A 339 25.97 14.02 -23.28
N LEU A 340 24.94 13.24 -22.98
CA LEU A 340 23.59 13.35 -23.53
C LEU A 340 22.64 14.09 -22.58
N GLY A 341 23.17 14.67 -21.50
CA GLY A 341 22.39 15.32 -20.46
C GLY A 341 21.50 14.33 -19.70
N GLY A 342 21.90 13.07 -19.62
CA GLY A 342 21.25 11.99 -18.93
C GLY A 342 21.89 11.66 -17.57
N ARG A 343 21.23 10.76 -16.83
CA ARG A 343 21.76 10.17 -15.61
C ARG A 343 21.58 8.66 -15.66
N GLY A 344 22.63 7.91 -15.32
CA GLY A 344 22.57 6.46 -15.18
C GLY A 344 21.83 6.01 -13.92
N HIS A 345 21.83 4.71 -13.63
CA HIS A 345 21.22 4.12 -12.44
C HIS A 345 22.12 4.28 -11.22
N TRP A 346 21.50 4.56 -10.03
CA TRP A 346 22.26 4.76 -8.80
C TRP A 346 21.56 4.14 -7.58
N GLY A 347 22.21 3.16 -6.98
CA GLY A 347 21.72 2.47 -5.79
C GLY A 347 22.37 2.89 -4.47
N LYS A 348 23.38 3.78 -4.50
CA LYS A 348 24.20 4.09 -3.32
C LYS A 348 23.65 5.20 -2.42
N ALA A 349 22.92 6.15 -3.00
CA ALA A 349 22.37 7.29 -2.27
C ALA A 349 21.16 7.84 -3.02
N TRP A 350 19.97 7.64 -2.47
CA TRP A 350 18.73 8.11 -3.07
C TRP A 350 17.64 8.31 -2.02
N SER A 351 16.48 8.80 -2.44
CA SER A 351 15.47 9.30 -1.50
C SER A 351 14.15 8.55 -1.61
N VAL A 352 13.50 8.41 -0.47
CA VAL A 352 12.10 7.99 -0.35
C VAL A 352 11.35 8.98 0.54
N VAL A 353 10.02 9.01 0.42
CA VAL A 353 9.16 9.88 1.23
C VAL A 353 8.07 9.07 1.88
N MET A 354 7.83 9.35 3.15
CA MET A 354 6.77 8.72 3.92
C MET A 354 5.84 9.78 4.52
N ALA A 355 4.59 9.40 4.75
CA ALA A 355 3.61 10.22 5.44
C ALA A 355 2.54 9.37 6.14
N GLY A 356 1.81 9.99 7.05
CA GLY A 356 0.61 9.40 7.65
C GLY A 356 0.88 8.43 8.78
N SER A 357 0.08 7.37 8.84
CA SER A 357 0.06 6.43 9.97
C SER A 357 1.44 6.02 10.46
N GLY A 358 1.71 6.23 11.75
CA GLY A 358 2.92 5.80 12.44
C GLY A 358 4.22 6.47 12.01
N VAL A 359 4.15 7.45 11.09
CA VAL A 359 5.32 8.21 10.61
C VAL A 359 5.41 9.53 11.36
N LYS A 360 6.60 9.86 11.83
CA LYS A 360 6.90 11.17 12.42
C LYS A 360 6.92 12.24 11.34
N PRO A 361 5.96 13.18 11.31
CA PRO A 361 5.87 14.15 10.24
C PRO A 361 6.86 15.30 10.39
N GLY A 362 7.09 16.02 9.30
CA GLY A 362 7.84 17.28 9.33
C GLY A 362 9.34 17.08 9.56
N MET A 363 9.96 16.09 8.93
CA MET A 363 11.38 15.83 9.10
C MET A 363 12.09 15.42 7.79
N VAL A 364 13.41 15.60 7.81
CA VAL A 364 14.34 15.01 6.84
C VAL A 364 15.30 14.11 7.61
N TYR A 365 15.43 12.87 7.19
CA TYR A 365 16.28 11.87 7.81
C TYR A 365 17.44 11.51 6.89
N GLY A 366 18.64 11.54 7.47
CA GLY A 366 19.88 11.29 6.76
C GLY A 366 20.27 12.40 5.78
N SER A 367 21.51 12.34 5.33
CA SER A 367 22.05 13.28 4.36
C SER A 367 22.97 12.58 3.37
N THR A 368 23.20 13.23 2.24
CA THR A 368 24.20 12.81 1.24
C THR A 368 25.36 13.81 1.20
N THR A 369 26.46 13.41 0.59
CA THR A 369 27.61 14.29 0.32
C THR A 369 27.20 15.49 -0.54
N ASP A 370 28.02 16.53 -0.56
CA ASP A 370 27.71 17.79 -1.26
C ASP A 370 27.52 17.58 -2.78
N ASP A 371 28.13 16.56 -3.32
CA ASP A 371 27.97 16.11 -4.72
C ASP A 371 26.84 15.06 -4.91
N GLY A 372 26.22 14.61 -3.81
CA GLY A 372 25.17 13.59 -3.82
C GLY A 372 25.62 12.16 -4.15
N MET A 373 26.94 11.91 -4.18
CA MET A 373 27.50 10.62 -4.61
C MET A 373 27.30 9.51 -3.58
N GLU A 374 27.34 9.83 -2.30
CA GLU A 374 27.28 8.86 -1.22
C GLU A 374 26.39 9.36 -0.08
N VAL A 375 25.90 8.42 0.71
CA VAL A 375 25.27 8.74 1.99
C VAL A 375 26.33 9.22 2.96
N LYS A 376 26.09 10.38 3.56
CA LYS A 376 26.96 11.00 4.57
C LYS A 376 26.54 10.58 5.97
N ASP A 377 25.26 10.70 6.30
CA ASP A 377 24.75 10.42 7.65
C ASP A 377 23.52 9.50 7.58
N ASP A 378 23.31 8.71 8.64
CA ASP A 378 22.10 7.94 8.90
C ASP A 378 21.69 7.02 7.74
N LYS A 379 22.65 6.25 7.23
CA LYS A 379 22.43 5.29 6.15
C LYS A 379 21.37 4.24 6.52
N ILE A 380 20.43 4.00 5.61
CA ILE A 380 19.46 2.92 5.73
C ILE A 380 19.50 1.97 4.52
N SER A 381 19.17 0.71 4.76
CA SER A 381 19.04 -0.33 3.75
C SER A 381 17.56 -0.50 3.31
N LEU A 382 17.33 -1.29 2.25
CA LEU A 382 15.97 -1.71 1.86
C LEU A 382 15.27 -2.53 2.95
N GLY A 383 16.03 -3.35 3.68
CA GLY A 383 15.50 -4.12 4.81
C GLY A 383 15.02 -3.20 5.94
N ASP A 384 15.84 -2.20 6.31
CA ASP A 384 15.45 -1.21 7.34
C ASP A 384 14.21 -0.43 6.92
N LEU A 385 14.12 -0.02 5.66
CA LEU A 385 12.93 0.66 5.13
C LEU A 385 11.70 -0.26 5.18
N PHE A 386 11.84 -1.54 4.83
CA PHE A 386 10.73 -2.50 4.87
C PHE A 386 10.22 -2.70 6.31
N HIS A 387 11.12 -2.90 7.28
CA HIS A 387 10.80 -2.94 8.70
C HIS A 387 10.09 -1.68 9.17
N THR A 388 10.59 -0.50 8.77
CA THR A 388 10.02 0.80 9.15
C THR A 388 8.59 0.96 8.62
N ASN A 389 8.33 0.58 7.36
CA ASN A 389 6.97 0.63 6.78
C ASN A 389 5.99 -0.28 7.53
N LEU A 390 6.40 -1.48 7.92
CA LEU A 390 5.57 -2.40 8.70
C LEU A 390 5.30 -1.86 10.10
N SER A 391 6.34 -1.35 10.77
CA SER A 391 6.23 -0.78 12.13
C SER A 391 5.33 0.46 12.16
N ALA A 392 5.38 1.32 11.13
CA ALA A 392 4.48 2.46 10.95
C ALA A 392 2.99 2.05 10.88
N LEU A 393 2.72 0.86 10.38
CA LEU A 393 1.38 0.26 10.36
C LEU A 393 1.01 -0.48 11.66
N GLY A 394 1.92 -0.49 12.66
CA GLY A 394 1.74 -1.24 13.91
C GLY A 394 1.88 -2.75 13.76
N ILE A 395 2.55 -3.20 12.71
CA ILE A 395 2.85 -4.61 12.46
C ILE A 395 4.19 -4.95 13.12
N ASP A 396 4.23 -6.05 13.87
CA ASP A 396 5.48 -6.60 14.38
C ASP A 396 6.32 -7.16 13.22
N SER A 397 7.28 -6.37 12.78
CA SER A 397 8.15 -6.70 11.65
C SER A 397 9.19 -7.78 11.97
N SER A 398 9.39 -8.11 13.26
CA SER A 398 10.26 -9.20 13.73
C SER A 398 9.57 -10.57 13.74
N ALA A 399 8.25 -10.59 13.56
CA ALA A 399 7.44 -11.80 13.51
C ALA A 399 7.76 -12.69 12.30
N SER A 400 7.16 -13.87 12.29
CA SER A 400 7.31 -14.82 11.19
C SER A 400 5.96 -15.32 10.70
N TYR A 401 5.87 -15.62 9.41
CA TYR A 401 4.74 -16.34 8.83
C TYR A 401 4.89 -17.84 9.14
N ALA A 402 3.83 -18.46 9.64
CA ALA A 402 3.71 -19.92 9.74
C ALA A 402 2.84 -20.41 8.55
N ILE A 403 3.47 -20.94 7.49
CA ILE A 403 2.80 -21.36 6.27
C ILE A 403 3.28 -22.76 5.88
N ALA A 404 2.34 -23.69 5.70
CA ALA A 404 2.62 -25.08 5.29
C ALA A 404 3.70 -25.77 6.14
N GLY A 405 3.73 -25.50 7.45
CA GLY A 405 4.70 -26.07 8.39
C GLY A 405 6.09 -25.42 8.33
N GLN A 406 6.28 -24.40 7.51
CA GLN A 406 7.51 -23.62 7.45
C GLN A 406 7.36 -22.27 8.15
N THR A 407 8.44 -21.81 8.77
CA THR A 407 8.52 -20.49 9.41
C THR A 407 9.38 -19.58 8.55
N ASN A 408 8.78 -18.51 8.02
CA ASN A 408 9.46 -17.51 7.19
C ASN A 408 9.41 -16.15 7.88
N PRO A 409 10.53 -15.43 8.06
CA PRO A 409 10.53 -14.12 8.70
C PRO A 409 9.73 -13.11 7.86
N VAL A 410 8.94 -12.26 8.52
CA VAL A 410 8.13 -11.21 7.86
C VAL A 410 9.03 -10.22 7.13
N ALA A 411 10.09 -9.74 7.79
CA ALA A 411 11.10 -8.86 7.21
C ALA A 411 12.50 -9.48 7.35
N ASP A 412 13.52 -8.86 6.77
CA ASP A 412 14.89 -9.38 6.79
C ASP A 412 15.45 -9.36 8.22
N PRO A 413 15.80 -10.51 8.83
CA PRO A 413 16.31 -10.53 10.20
C PRO A 413 17.63 -9.77 10.42
N ALA A 414 18.36 -9.46 9.34
CA ALA A 414 19.60 -8.69 9.40
C ALA A 414 19.35 -7.17 9.47
N ALA A 415 18.11 -6.74 9.29
CA ALA A 415 17.70 -5.33 9.31
C ALA A 415 16.78 -5.03 10.51
N LYS A 416 16.47 -3.75 10.73
CA LYS A 416 15.60 -3.30 11.81
C LYS A 416 14.86 -2.00 11.44
N PRO A 417 13.75 -1.69 12.11
CA PRO A 417 13.06 -0.42 11.87
C PRO A 417 13.94 0.77 12.26
N VAL A 418 13.76 1.88 11.59
CA VAL A 418 14.40 3.16 11.89
C VAL A 418 13.50 3.95 12.85
N ASP A 419 13.70 3.79 14.14
CA ASP A 419 12.86 4.38 15.20
C ASP A 419 12.72 5.89 15.09
N ALA A 420 13.76 6.60 14.60
CA ALA A 420 13.73 8.04 14.41
C ALA A 420 12.63 8.51 13.43
N LEU A 421 12.19 7.64 12.51
CA LEU A 421 11.13 7.90 11.53
C LEU A 421 9.73 7.57 12.07
N LEU A 422 9.63 6.89 13.21
CA LEU A 422 8.37 6.41 13.77
C LEU A 422 7.82 7.37 14.84
N ALA A 423 6.47 7.52 14.87
CA ALA A 423 5.74 8.40 15.77
C ALA A 423 5.35 7.72 17.10
#